data_c3c3a5476082b026b1aa578240c43e60
#
_entry.id   c3c3a5476082b026b1aa578240c43e60
#
_cell.length_a   1.000
_cell.length_b   1.000
_cell.length_c   1.000
_cell.angle_alpha   90.00
_cell.angle_beta   90.00
_cell.angle_gamma   90.00
#
_symmetry.space_group_name_H-M   'P 1'
#
loop_
_entity.id
_entity.type
_entity.pdbx_description
1 polymer ?
#
loop_
_entity_poly.entity_id
_entity_poly.type
_entity_poly.pdbx_seq_one_letter_code
_entity_poly.pdbx_strand_id
1 'polypeptide(L)' 'MARYIARFMKDVLGDNGHGAEICQRSIEIEASSHGHAAELAKVQFCESENVKDWVLHADRVHVTDAEFPS' A
#
# COMPACT_ATOMS: atom_id res chain seq x y z
N MET A 1 19.42 0.98 -6.63
CA MET A 1 17.97 0.83 -6.49
C MET A 1 17.52 1.67 -5.31
N ALA A 2 16.34 2.24 -5.43
CA ALA A 2 15.80 3.08 -4.39
C ALA A 2 14.88 2.30 -3.47
N ARG A 3 14.69 2.79 -2.28
CA ARG A 3 13.79 2.17 -1.30
C ARG A 3 12.51 2.96 -1.22
N TYR A 4 11.40 2.24 -1.21
CA TYR A 4 10.07 2.83 -1.20
C TYR A 4 9.23 2.22 -0.10
N ILE A 5 8.22 2.94 0.34
CA ILE A 5 7.21 2.41 1.26
C ILE A 5 5.88 2.43 0.53
N ALA A 6 5.27 1.26 0.43
CA ALA A 6 3.93 1.12 -0.15
C ALA A 6 2.93 0.97 0.98
N ARG A 7 1.95 1.87 1.03
CA ARG A 7 0.90 1.84 2.04
C ARG A 7 -0.41 1.46 1.37
N PHE A 8 -0.99 0.37 1.83
CA PHE A 8 -2.28 -0.09 1.32
C PHE A 8 -3.37 0.52 2.19
N MET A 9 -4.18 1.35 1.56
CA MET A 9 -5.17 2.15 2.25
C MET A 9 -6.56 1.61 2.01
N LYS A 10 -7.40 1.69 3.02
CA LYS A 10 -8.77 1.25 2.94
C LYS A 10 -9.70 2.36 3.42
N ASP A 11 -10.77 2.58 2.66
CA ASP A 11 -11.79 3.55 3.04
C ASP A 11 -12.79 2.87 3.97
N VAL A 12 -13.08 3.51 5.09
CA VAL A 12 -14.08 3.02 6.03
C VAL A 12 -15.05 4.14 6.34
N LEU A 13 -16.30 3.78 6.61
CA LEU A 13 -17.31 4.74 7.00
C LEU A 13 -17.35 4.84 8.53
N GLY A 14 -17.26 6.07 9.01
CA GLY A 14 -17.39 6.32 10.43
C GLY A 14 -18.84 6.30 10.88
N ASP A 15 -19.06 6.33 12.18
CA ASP A 15 -20.39 6.24 12.78
C ASP A 15 -21.31 7.39 12.38
N ASN A 16 -20.74 8.54 12.07
CA ASN A 16 -21.50 9.72 11.69
C ASN A 16 -21.57 9.94 10.18
N GLY A 17 -21.27 8.90 9.40
CA GLY A 17 -21.37 8.95 7.96
C GLY A 17 -20.18 9.55 7.25
N HIS A 18 -19.16 9.96 7.95
CA HIS A 18 -17.94 10.48 7.35
C HIS A 18 -17.00 9.37 6.98
N GLY A 19 -16.49 9.40 5.75
CA GLY A 19 -15.48 8.44 5.33
C GLY A 19 -14.12 8.76 5.93
N ALA A 20 -13.36 7.73 6.19
CA ALA A 20 -11.98 7.88 6.66
C ALA A 20 -11.11 6.87 5.95
N GLU A 21 -9.86 7.26 5.67
CA GLU A 21 -8.90 6.36 5.05
C GLU A 21 -7.96 5.87 6.13
N ILE A 22 -7.81 4.54 6.22
CA ILE A 22 -6.88 3.94 7.18
C ILE A 22 -5.79 3.18 6.44
N CYS A 23 -4.63 3.10 7.04
CA CYS A 23 -3.53 2.31 6.50
C CYS A 23 -3.71 0.86 6.93
N GLN A 24 -4.05 0.02 5.98
CA GLN A 24 -4.27 -1.40 6.23
C GLN A 24 -2.94 -2.11 6.45
N ARG A 25 -1.93 -1.75 5.65
CA ARG A 25 -0.61 -2.37 5.74
C ARG A 25 0.41 -1.47 5.05
N SER A 26 1.64 -1.47 5.56
CA SER A 26 2.74 -0.81 4.87
C SER A 26 3.86 -1.83 4.63
N ILE A 27 4.48 -1.75 3.45
CA ILE A 27 5.52 -2.67 3.04
C ILE A 27 6.70 -1.86 2.50
N GLU A 28 7.89 -2.18 2.95
CA GLU A 28 9.11 -1.55 2.45
C GLU A 28 9.64 -2.36 1.26
N ILE A 29 9.87 -1.67 0.15
CA ILE A 29 10.23 -2.31 -1.12
C ILE A 29 11.47 -1.63 -1.70
N GLU A 30 12.41 -2.41 -2.22
CA GLU A 30 13.49 -1.89 -3.02
C GLU A 30 13.14 -2.10 -4.49
N ALA A 31 13.19 -1.03 -5.28
CA ALA A 31 12.82 -1.08 -6.67
C ALA A 31 13.50 0.03 -7.46
N SER A 32 13.41 -0.04 -8.77
CA SER A 32 14.04 0.94 -9.65
C SER A 32 13.17 2.19 -9.87
N SER A 33 11.87 2.10 -9.59
CA SER A 33 10.95 3.21 -9.79
C SER A 33 9.71 3.02 -8.93
N HIS A 34 8.91 4.09 -8.81
CA HIS A 34 7.63 4.03 -8.10
C HIS A 34 6.70 2.98 -8.70
N GLY A 35 6.63 2.91 -10.02
CA GLY A 35 5.78 1.94 -10.69
C GLY A 35 6.19 0.52 -10.38
N HIS A 36 7.49 0.25 -10.42
CA HIS A 36 8.00 -1.07 -10.09
C HIS A 36 7.75 -1.42 -8.63
N ALA A 37 7.94 -0.44 -7.74
CA ALA A 37 7.69 -0.64 -6.31
C ALA A 37 6.22 -1.00 -6.06
N ALA A 38 5.30 -0.32 -6.74
CA ALA A 38 3.88 -0.61 -6.60
C ALA A 38 3.56 -2.05 -7.03
N GLU A 39 4.13 -2.48 -8.14
CA GLU A 39 3.92 -3.84 -8.62
C GLU A 39 4.42 -4.89 -7.63
N LEU A 40 5.63 -4.71 -7.13
CA LEU A 40 6.20 -5.63 -6.17
C LEU A 40 5.41 -5.64 -4.86
N ALA A 41 4.96 -4.47 -4.42
CA ALA A 41 4.19 -4.36 -3.20
C ALA A 41 2.86 -5.09 -3.31
N LYS A 42 2.19 -4.97 -4.46
CA LYS A 42 0.93 -5.67 -4.69
C LYS A 42 1.10 -7.17 -4.61
N VAL A 43 2.17 -7.69 -5.20
CA VAL A 43 2.47 -9.12 -5.14
C VAL A 43 2.70 -9.56 -3.69
N GLN A 44 3.52 -8.81 -2.96
CA GLN A 44 3.81 -9.14 -1.57
C GLN A 44 2.58 -9.06 -0.68
N PHE A 45 1.74 -8.06 -0.91
CA PHE A 45 0.50 -7.92 -0.16
C PHE A 45 -0.43 -9.12 -0.37
N CYS A 46 -0.59 -9.54 -1.62
CA CYS A 46 -1.43 -10.68 -1.93
C CYS A 46 -0.90 -11.96 -1.30
N GLU A 47 0.41 -12.18 -1.32
CA GLU A 47 1.01 -13.34 -0.70
C GLU A 47 0.84 -13.30 0.82
N SER A 48 1.06 -12.15 1.41
CA SER A 48 1.01 -11.97 2.85
C SER A 48 -0.41 -12.15 3.40
N GLU A 49 -1.41 -11.67 2.66
CA GLU A 49 -2.80 -11.76 3.08
C GLU A 49 -3.50 -13.00 2.52
N ASN A 50 -2.77 -13.79 1.75
CA ASN A 50 -3.29 -15.01 1.13
C ASN A 50 -4.55 -14.76 0.30
N VAL A 51 -4.50 -13.71 -0.53
CA VAL A 51 -5.61 -13.33 -1.41
C VAL A 51 -5.12 -13.29 -2.85
N LYS A 52 -6.04 -13.44 -3.80
CA LYS A 52 -5.71 -13.43 -5.21
C LYS A 52 -5.48 -12.04 -5.75
N ASP A 53 -6.13 -11.05 -5.17
CA ASP A 53 -6.05 -9.68 -5.64
C ASP A 53 -6.03 -8.75 -4.44
N TRP A 54 -5.12 -7.78 -4.47
CA TRP A 54 -4.96 -6.85 -3.34
C TRP A 54 -6.20 -5.99 -3.12
N VAL A 55 -6.98 -5.74 -4.18
CA VAL A 55 -8.18 -4.91 -4.06
C VAL A 55 -9.26 -5.55 -3.19
N LEU A 56 -9.13 -6.83 -2.89
CA LEU A 56 -10.07 -7.50 -1.99
C LEU A 56 -9.91 -7.03 -0.54
N HIS A 57 -8.76 -6.46 -0.19
CA HIS A 57 -8.47 -6.03 1.17
C HIS A 57 -8.11 -4.56 1.30
N ALA A 58 -7.83 -3.89 0.18
CA ALA A 58 -7.43 -2.49 0.21
C ALA A 58 -8.06 -1.76 -0.97
N ASP A 59 -8.29 -0.46 -0.82
CA ASP A 59 -8.91 0.34 -1.86
C ASP A 59 -7.89 1.04 -2.74
N ARG A 60 -6.71 1.33 -2.19
CA ARG A 60 -5.65 1.98 -2.96
C ARG A 60 -4.28 1.71 -2.34
N VAL A 61 -3.26 1.96 -3.11
CA VAL A 61 -1.88 1.85 -2.64
C VAL A 61 -1.17 3.18 -2.90
N HIS A 62 -0.48 3.68 -1.86
CA HIS A 62 0.34 4.88 -1.96
C HIS A 62 1.80 4.47 -1.84
N VAL A 63 2.61 4.88 -2.81
CA VAL A 63 4.04 4.56 -2.82
C VAL A 63 4.82 5.85 -2.64
N THR A 64 5.69 5.90 -1.63
CA THR A 64 6.51 7.06 -1.35
C THR A 64 7.96 6.64 -1.17
N ASP A 65 8.89 7.58 -1.36
CA ASP A 65 10.31 7.32 -1.13
C ASP A 65 10.58 7.15 0.35
N ALA A 66 11.21 6.04 0.70
CA ALA A 66 11.56 5.77 2.09
C ALA A 66 12.84 6.48 2.53
N GLU A 67 13.66 6.90 1.56
CA GLU A 67 14.96 7.50 1.86
C GLU A 67 14.91 9.00 2.07
N PHE A 68 13.77 9.62 1.85
CA PHE A 68 13.61 11.05 2.04
C PHE A 68 12.79 11.31 3.28
N PRO A 69 13.44 11.61 4.39
CA PRO A 69 12.72 12.07 5.55
C PRO A 69 12.20 13.46 5.24
N SER A 70 10.97 13.66 5.28
CA SER A 70 10.43 14.99 5.02
C SER A 70 9.80 15.54 6.27
#